data_7f966fb88d957e3ff5cb41416d3afb34
#
_entry.id   7f966fb88d957e3ff5cb41416d3afb34
#
_cell.length_a   1.000
_cell.length_b   1.000
_cell.length_c   1.000
_cell.angle_alpha   90.00
_cell.angle_beta   90.00
_cell.angle_gamma   90.00
#
_symmetry.space_group_name_H-M   'P 1'
#
loop_
_entity.id
_entity.type
_entity.pdbx_description
1 polymer ?
#
loop_
_entity_poly.entity_id
_entity_poly.type
_entity_poly.pdbx_seq_one_letter_code
_entity_poly.pdbx_strand_id
1 'polypeptide(L)'
;MFRLSMAVMLAALMATTTVAADTRIGVVDLRQALFSSGDAKAFSEKMQQDFSGEEAKVREAQETARKLQERLEKDGAMMNESERDKMSAEFQEKVKEFNFLKQRLDSTVANRKQQFLEDARPEVDAAVKELLDEHDLDLILPSEAVVYVKPDMNLTDELLQKLDR
;
A
#
# COMPACT_ATOMS: atom_id res chain seq x y z
N MET A 1 64.40 -39.14 54.54
CA MET A 1 63.12 -39.70 54.12
C MET A 1 62.27 -38.53 53.68
N PHE A 2 62.31 -38.15 52.37
CA PHE A 2 61.54 -37.05 51.79
C PHE A 2 60.41 -37.65 50.95
N ARG A 3 59.20 -37.43 51.37
CA ARG A 3 57.99 -37.82 50.62
C ARG A 3 57.60 -36.56 49.76
N LEU A 4 57.88 -36.63 48.50
CA LEU A 4 57.45 -35.66 47.52
C LEU A 4 56.00 -35.95 47.09
N SER A 5 55.05 -35.22 47.63
CA SER A 5 53.66 -35.25 47.18
C SER A 5 53.48 -34.38 45.97
N MET A 6 53.34 -35.00 44.81
CA MET A 6 53.08 -34.36 43.55
C MET A 6 51.57 -34.17 43.45
N ALA A 7 51.11 -32.95 43.73
CA ALA A 7 49.71 -32.51 43.48
C ALA A 7 49.52 -32.33 42.02
N VAL A 8 48.81 -33.22 41.34
CA VAL A 8 48.36 -33.06 39.96
C VAL A 8 47.14 -32.11 39.99
N MET A 9 47.37 -30.89 39.60
CA MET A 9 46.34 -29.88 39.46
C MET A 9 45.69 -30.07 38.07
N LEU A 10 44.55 -30.82 38.07
CA LEU A 10 43.73 -31.02 36.89
C LEU A 10 42.94 -29.76 36.61
N ALA A 11 43.47 -28.87 35.74
CA ALA A 11 42.78 -27.71 35.23
C ALA A 11 41.70 -28.17 34.27
N ALA A 12 40.45 -28.29 34.76
CA ALA A 12 39.28 -28.47 33.91
C ALA A 12 39.06 -27.20 33.11
N LEU A 13 39.50 -27.21 31.84
CA LEU A 13 39.16 -26.17 30.86
C LEU A 13 37.66 -26.30 30.55
N MET A 14 36.83 -25.50 31.21
CA MET A 14 35.43 -25.33 30.83
C MET A 14 35.42 -24.60 29.50
N ALA A 15 35.35 -25.36 28.41
CA ALA A 15 35.02 -24.86 27.10
C ALA A 15 33.55 -24.42 27.14
N THR A 16 33.32 -23.13 27.41
CA THR A 16 32.01 -22.51 27.18
C THR A 16 31.78 -22.45 25.69
N THR A 17 31.11 -23.46 25.14
CA THR A 17 30.56 -23.37 23.79
C THR A 17 29.49 -22.30 23.81
N THR A 18 29.80 -21.08 23.31
CA THR A 18 28.80 -20.11 22.96
C THR A 18 27.99 -20.70 21.80
N VAL A 19 26.81 -21.23 22.11
CA VAL A 19 25.82 -21.53 21.11
C VAL A 19 25.40 -20.17 20.55
N ALA A 20 25.98 -19.80 19.40
CA ALA A 20 25.44 -18.73 18.63
C ALA A 20 24.01 -19.18 18.21
N ALA A 21 22.99 -18.59 18.80
CA ALA A 21 21.64 -18.82 18.36
C ALA A 21 21.56 -18.29 16.92
N ASP A 22 21.34 -19.17 15.95
CA ASP A 22 21.09 -18.78 14.58
C ASP A 22 19.78 -17.98 14.54
N THR A 23 19.89 -16.67 14.36
CA THR A 23 18.73 -15.80 14.24
C THR A 23 17.96 -16.16 12.99
N ARG A 24 16.70 -16.55 13.14
CA ARG A 24 15.81 -16.90 12.05
C ARG A 24 15.04 -15.67 11.58
N ILE A 25 15.23 -15.31 10.33
CA ILE A 25 14.66 -14.09 9.74
C ILE A 25 13.77 -14.48 8.58
N GLY A 26 12.52 -13.99 8.60
CA GLY A 26 11.62 -14.02 7.47
C GLY A 26 11.56 -12.65 6.76
N VAL A 27 11.14 -12.65 5.52
CA VAL A 27 10.91 -11.42 4.72
C VAL A 27 9.52 -11.50 4.11
N VAL A 28 8.77 -10.40 4.18
CA VAL A 28 7.44 -10.30 3.59
C VAL A 28 7.28 -9.01 2.82
N ASP A 29 6.60 -9.07 1.68
CA ASP A 29 6.05 -7.90 1.00
C ASP A 29 4.60 -7.70 1.44
N LEU A 30 4.43 -6.86 2.48
CA LEU A 30 3.10 -6.55 3.05
C LEU A 30 2.16 -5.96 2.01
N ARG A 31 2.68 -5.12 1.13
CA ARG A 31 1.89 -4.47 0.09
C ARG A 31 1.43 -5.48 -0.96
N GLN A 32 2.35 -6.31 -1.45
CA GLN A 32 2.01 -7.35 -2.41
C GLN A 32 0.97 -8.31 -1.83
N ALA A 33 1.16 -8.81 -0.61
CA ALA A 33 0.23 -9.72 0.03
C ALA A 33 -1.16 -9.07 0.20
N LEU A 34 -1.23 -7.87 0.78
CA LEU A 34 -2.50 -7.18 1.03
C LEU A 34 -3.24 -6.86 -0.28
N PHE A 35 -2.57 -6.27 -1.29
CA PHE A 35 -3.26 -5.89 -2.54
C PHE A 35 -3.54 -7.08 -3.47
N SER A 36 -2.97 -8.25 -3.21
CA SER A 36 -3.32 -9.50 -3.90
C SER A 36 -4.44 -10.28 -3.24
N SER A 37 -4.82 -9.91 -2.01
CA SER A 37 -5.85 -10.60 -1.23
C SER A 37 -7.25 -10.49 -1.86
N GLY A 38 -8.13 -11.42 -1.49
CA GLY A 38 -9.54 -11.42 -1.89
C GLY A 38 -10.26 -10.16 -1.45
N ASP A 39 -10.01 -9.69 -0.23
CA ASP A 39 -10.62 -8.48 0.30
C ASP A 39 -10.19 -7.22 -0.45
N ALA A 40 -8.92 -7.10 -0.84
CA ALA A 40 -8.47 -5.97 -1.65
C ALA A 40 -9.07 -5.99 -3.07
N LYS A 41 -9.26 -7.17 -3.66
CA LYS A 41 -9.97 -7.32 -4.95
C LYS A 41 -11.43 -6.92 -4.82
N ALA A 42 -12.13 -7.43 -3.81
CA ALA A 42 -13.52 -7.08 -3.54
C ALA A 42 -13.69 -5.58 -3.26
N PHE A 43 -12.77 -5.00 -2.48
CA PHE A 43 -12.72 -3.55 -2.25
C PHE A 43 -12.55 -2.77 -3.56
N SER A 44 -11.63 -3.19 -4.44
CA SER A 44 -11.40 -2.54 -5.73
C SER A 44 -12.62 -2.59 -6.64
N GLU A 45 -13.29 -3.74 -6.73
CA GLU A 45 -14.53 -3.91 -7.49
C GLU A 45 -15.65 -3.01 -6.95
N LYS A 46 -15.82 -3.01 -5.62
CA LYS A 46 -16.79 -2.14 -4.96
C LYS A 46 -16.51 -0.67 -5.21
N MET A 47 -15.27 -0.23 -5.11
CA MET A 47 -14.85 1.14 -5.42
C MET A 47 -15.22 1.53 -6.85
N GLN A 48 -14.94 0.66 -7.82
CA GLN A 48 -15.29 0.91 -9.22
C GLN A 48 -16.81 1.05 -9.41
N GLN A 49 -17.60 0.18 -8.75
CA GLN A 49 -19.06 0.26 -8.81
C GLN A 49 -19.59 1.53 -8.15
N ASP A 50 -19.15 1.81 -6.92
CA ASP A 50 -19.63 2.92 -6.10
C ASP A 50 -19.33 4.28 -6.76
N PHE A 51 -18.16 4.43 -7.43
CA PHE A 51 -17.73 5.71 -7.99
C PHE A 51 -17.94 5.89 -9.50
N SER A 52 -18.45 4.87 -10.19
CA SER A 52 -18.69 4.94 -11.65
C SER A 52 -19.58 6.12 -12.07
N GLY A 53 -20.61 6.44 -11.26
CA GLY A 53 -21.50 7.55 -11.49
C GLY A 53 -20.84 8.92 -11.29
N GLU A 54 -20.02 9.07 -10.26
CA GLU A 54 -19.25 10.28 -9.98
C GLU A 54 -18.16 10.51 -11.04
N GLU A 55 -17.48 9.45 -11.45
CA GLU A 55 -16.50 9.52 -12.56
C GLU A 55 -17.16 9.94 -13.88
N ALA A 56 -18.37 9.48 -14.16
CA ALA A 56 -19.13 9.90 -15.34
C ALA A 56 -19.44 11.40 -15.28
N LYS A 57 -19.87 11.93 -14.13
CA LYS A 57 -20.12 13.37 -13.94
C LYS A 57 -18.86 14.22 -14.11
N VAL A 58 -17.73 13.77 -13.56
CA VAL A 58 -16.43 14.47 -13.74
C VAL A 58 -16.06 14.51 -15.22
N ARG A 59 -16.21 13.39 -15.93
CA ARG A 59 -15.93 13.30 -17.37
C ARG A 59 -16.84 14.20 -18.20
N GLU A 60 -18.14 14.23 -17.91
CA GLU A 60 -19.11 15.08 -18.58
C GLU A 60 -18.79 16.57 -18.38
N ALA A 61 -18.50 17.00 -17.15
CA ALA A 61 -18.11 18.37 -16.86
C ALA A 61 -16.83 18.77 -17.60
N GLN A 62 -15.83 17.89 -17.64
CA GLN A 62 -14.58 18.09 -18.39
C GLN A 62 -14.83 18.26 -19.89
N GLU A 63 -15.63 17.35 -20.48
CA GLU A 63 -15.96 17.43 -21.91
C GLU A 63 -16.75 18.68 -22.26
N THR A 64 -17.67 19.09 -21.40
CA THR A 64 -18.47 20.31 -21.61
C THR A 64 -17.58 21.55 -21.58
N ALA A 65 -16.69 21.66 -20.59
CA ALA A 65 -15.71 22.75 -20.52
C ALA A 65 -14.81 22.76 -21.76
N ARG A 66 -14.30 21.61 -22.20
CA ARG A 66 -13.48 21.49 -23.42
C ARG A 66 -14.23 21.96 -24.68
N LYS A 67 -15.48 21.53 -24.85
CA LYS A 67 -16.31 21.96 -26.02
C LYS A 67 -16.56 23.47 -26.04
N LEU A 68 -16.79 24.06 -24.86
CA LEU A 68 -16.95 25.53 -24.76
C LEU A 68 -15.65 26.25 -25.10
N GLN A 69 -14.52 25.76 -24.62
CA GLN A 69 -13.21 26.30 -24.97
C GLN A 69 -12.95 26.24 -26.48
N GLU A 70 -13.17 25.08 -27.11
CA GLU A 70 -12.98 24.89 -28.54
C GLU A 70 -13.86 25.83 -29.36
N ARG A 71 -15.11 26.08 -28.92
CA ARG A 71 -16.00 27.04 -29.59
C ARG A 71 -15.53 28.48 -29.43
N LEU A 72 -15.08 28.87 -28.24
CA LEU A 72 -14.50 30.19 -28.00
C LEU A 72 -13.28 30.45 -28.89
N GLU A 73 -12.41 29.44 -29.04
CA GLU A 73 -11.22 29.53 -29.90
C GLU A 73 -11.55 29.60 -31.38
N LYS A 74 -12.52 28.82 -31.87
CA LYS A 74 -12.88 28.77 -33.29
C LYS A 74 -13.77 29.92 -33.71
N ASP A 75 -14.80 30.19 -32.94
CA ASP A 75 -15.88 31.09 -33.35
C ASP A 75 -15.85 32.47 -32.67
N GLY A 76 -15.02 32.62 -31.62
CA GLY A 76 -14.98 33.80 -30.76
C GLY A 76 -14.71 35.12 -31.49
N ALA A 77 -13.93 35.07 -32.59
CA ALA A 77 -13.68 36.26 -33.43
C ALA A 77 -14.90 36.70 -34.26
N MET A 78 -15.86 35.80 -34.49
CA MET A 78 -17.08 36.06 -35.26
C MET A 78 -18.30 36.36 -34.36
N MET A 79 -18.18 36.12 -33.05
CA MET A 79 -19.22 36.39 -32.06
C MET A 79 -19.28 37.88 -31.73
N ASN A 80 -20.50 38.39 -31.46
CA ASN A 80 -20.61 39.68 -30.82
C ASN A 80 -20.12 39.64 -29.36
N GLU A 81 -19.84 40.80 -28.77
CA GLU A 81 -19.27 40.92 -27.43
C GLU A 81 -20.13 40.22 -26.37
N SER A 82 -21.46 40.41 -26.41
CA SER A 82 -22.39 39.82 -25.46
C SER A 82 -22.41 38.26 -25.53
N GLU A 83 -22.34 37.71 -26.74
CA GLU A 83 -22.28 36.24 -26.94
C GLU A 83 -20.99 35.65 -26.44
N ARG A 84 -19.86 36.30 -26.74
CA ARG A 84 -18.53 35.88 -26.27
C ARG A 84 -18.44 35.94 -24.76
N ASP A 85 -18.94 37.01 -24.13
CA ASP A 85 -18.92 37.16 -22.67
C ASP A 85 -19.77 36.11 -21.99
N LYS A 86 -20.96 35.80 -22.50
CA LYS A 86 -21.82 34.73 -21.99
C LYS A 86 -21.13 33.36 -22.09
N MET A 87 -20.56 33.04 -23.24
CA MET A 87 -19.88 31.76 -23.44
C MET A 87 -18.62 31.65 -22.59
N SER A 88 -17.89 32.74 -22.39
CA SER A 88 -16.73 32.80 -21.50
C SER A 88 -17.14 32.57 -20.03
N ALA A 89 -18.24 33.17 -19.59
CA ALA A 89 -18.78 32.96 -18.25
C ALA A 89 -19.22 31.50 -18.05
N GLU A 90 -19.93 30.92 -19.03
CA GLU A 90 -20.35 29.52 -19.01
C GLU A 90 -19.14 28.57 -18.96
N PHE A 91 -18.12 28.84 -19.78
CA PHE A 91 -16.86 28.07 -19.71
C PHE A 91 -16.23 28.12 -18.33
N GLN A 92 -16.10 29.30 -17.73
CA GLN A 92 -15.52 29.45 -16.39
C GLN A 92 -16.35 28.71 -15.32
N GLU A 93 -17.68 28.73 -15.44
CA GLU A 93 -18.57 27.99 -14.55
C GLU A 93 -18.35 26.48 -14.69
N LYS A 94 -18.27 25.97 -15.94
CA LYS A 94 -18.01 24.53 -16.17
C LYS A 94 -16.62 24.08 -15.71
N VAL A 95 -15.61 24.93 -15.84
CA VAL A 95 -14.28 24.64 -15.26
C VAL A 95 -14.33 24.57 -13.73
N LYS A 96 -15.07 25.48 -13.08
CA LYS A 96 -15.25 25.43 -11.62
C LYS A 96 -15.99 24.16 -11.19
N GLU A 97 -17.06 23.80 -11.90
CA GLU A 97 -17.84 22.58 -11.66
C GLU A 97 -16.96 21.33 -11.79
N PHE A 98 -16.19 21.22 -12.87
CA PHE A 98 -15.25 20.13 -13.08
C PHE A 98 -14.22 20.02 -11.93
N ASN A 99 -13.59 21.13 -11.56
CA ASN A 99 -12.59 21.14 -10.49
C ASN A 99 -13.20 20.72 -9.14
N PHE A 100 -14.41 21.19 -8.84
CA PHE A 100 -15.12 20.81 -7.62
C PHE A 100 -15.47 19.31 -7.59
N LEU A 101 -16.06 18.80 -8.68
CA LEU A 101 -16.42 17.38 -8.77
C LEU A 101 -15.20 16.49 -8.70
N LYS A 102 -14.12 16.85 -9.42
CA LYS A 102 -12.85 16.12 -9.39
C LYS A 102 -12.24 16.09 -7.99
N GLN A 103 -12.11 17.23 -7.35
CA GLN A 103 -11.56 17.32 -6.00
C GLN A 103 -12.36 16.49 -4.99
N ARG A 104 -13.69 16.56 -5.09
CA ARG A 104 -14.57 15.78 -4.22
C ARG A 104 -14.39 14.28 -4.44
N LEU A 105 -14.34 13.83 -5.70
CA LEU A 105 -14.10 12.43 -6.04
C LEU A 105 -12.74 11.96 -5.52
N ASP A 106 -11.67 12.69 -5.84
CA ASP A 106 -10.30 12.36 -5.42
C ASP A 106 -10.21 12.24 -3.89
N SER A 107 -10.80 13.18 -3.15
CA SER A 107 -10.79 13.16 -1.68
C SER A 107 -11.58 11.98 -1.13
N THR A 108 -12.73 11.66 -1.71
CA THR A 108 -13.56 10.53 -1.24
C THR A 108 -12.87 9.20 -1.51
N VAL A 109 -12.26 9.05 -2.71
CA VAL A 109 -11.48 7.86 -3.07
C VAL A 109 -10.26 7.68 -2.14
N ALA A 110 -9.54 8.78 -1.86
CA ALA A 110 -8.40 8.74 -0.95
C ALA A 110 -8.80 8.32 0.48
N ASN A 111 -9.89 8.89 1.01
CA ASN A 111 -10.41 8.54 2.33
C ASN A 111 -10.86 7.07 2.41
N ARG A 112 -11.53 6.56 1.37
CA ARG A 112 -11.93 5.15 1.32
C ARG A 112 -10.75 4.20 1.29
N LYS A 113 -9.70 4.53 0.52
CA LYS A 113 -8.45 3.75 0.48
C LYS A 113 -7.73 3.75 1.83
N GLN A 114 -7.66 4.91 2.47
CA GLN A 114 -7.05 5.01 3.79
C GLN A 114 -7.83 4.18 4.82
N GLN A 115 -9.15 4.27 4.82
CA GLN A 115 -9.99 3.48 5.72
C GLN A 115 -9.79 1.97 5.50
N PHE A 116 -9.74 1.52 4.25
CA PHE A 116 -9.46 0.11 3.94
C PHE A 116 -8.13 -0.35 4.55
N LEU A 117 -7.06 0.46 4.43
CA LEU A 117 -5.75 0.12 5.00
C LEU A 117 -5.78 0.09 6.55
N GLU A 118 -6.52 1.01 7.17
CA GLU A 118 -6.70 1.05 8.62
C GLU A 118 -7.50 -0.17 9.12
N ASP A 119 -8.56 -0.55 8.40
CA ASP A 119 -9.40 -1.69 8.73
C ASP A 119 -8.67 -3.04 8.52
N ALA A 120 -7.82 -3.14 7.50
CA ALA A 120 -7.02 -4.35 7.22
C ALA A 120 -5.83 -4.53 8.18
N ARG A 121 -5.36 -3.46 8.82
CA ARG A 121 -4.15 -3.49 9.66
C ARG A 121 -4.17 -4.54 10.77
N PRO A 122 -5.24 -4.67 11.59
CA PRO A 122 -5.27 -5.68 12.66
C PRO A 122 -5.13 -7.11 12.14
N GLU A 123 -5.72 -7.40 10.98
CA GLU A 123 -5.66 -8.72 10.34
C GLU A 123 -4.26 -9.01 9.81
N VAL A 124 -3.64 -8.03 9.12
CA VAL A 124 -2.25 -8.12 8.66
C VAL A 124 -1.30 -8.33 9.84
N ASP A 125 -1.45 -7.57 10.92
CA ASP A 125 -0.62 -7.70 12.13
C ASP A 125 -0.78 -9.10 12.77
N ALA A 126 -2.00 -9.65 12.80
CA ALA A 126 -2.26 -10.99 13.29
C ALA A 126 -1.64 -12.06 12.40
N ALA A 127 -1.79 -11.97 11.09
CA ALA A 127 -1.23 -12.90 10.11
C ALA A 127 0.32 -12.91 10.14
N VAL A 128 0.96 -11.74 10.27
CA VAL A 128 2.42 -11.61 10.41
C VAL A 128 2.89 -12.28 11.72
N LYS A 129 2.14 -12.10 12.82
CA LYS A 129 2.47 -12.73 14.10
C LYS A 129 2.32 -14.25 14.03
N GLU A 130 1.28 -14.75 13.37
CA GLU A 130 1.13 -16.19 13.15
C GLU A 130 2.30 -16.78 12.34
N LEU A 131 2.77 -16.09 11.29
CA LEU A 131 3.94 -16.51 10.51
C LEU A 131 5.21 -16.56 11.38
N LEU A 132 5.41 -15.56 12.23
CA LEU A 132 6.54 -15.52 13.15
C LEU A 132 6.53 -16.73 14.08
N ASP A 133 5.37 -17.06 14.65
CA ASP A 133 5.21 -18.18 15.58
C ASP A 133 5.32 -19.54 14.84
N GLU A 134 4.71 -19.70 13.67
CA GLU A 134 4.71 -20.97 12.90
C GLU A 134 6.09 -21.35 12.36
N HIS A 135 6.89 -20.37 11.93
CA HIS A 135 8.25 -20.59 11.44
C HIS A 135 9.32 -20.46 12.52
N ASP A 136 8.91 -20.23 13.78
CA ASP A 136 9.83 -20.06 14.91
C ASP A 136 10.88 -18.98 14.60
N LEU A 137 10.41 -17.83 14.05
CA LEU A 137 11.25 -16.72 13.64
C LEU A 137 11.48 -15.74 14.79
N ASP A 138 12.67 -15.16 14.83
CA ASP A 138 13.02 -14.09 15.76
C ASP A 138 12.57 -12.72 15.21
N LEU A 139 12.46 -12.62 13.88
CA LEU A 139 12.24 -11.33 13.19
C LEU A 139 11.62 -11.53 11.81
N ILE A 140 10.69 -10.65 11.44
CA ILE A 140 10.20 -10.50 10.07
C ILE A 140 10.54 -9.09 9.59
N LEU A 141 11.19 -9.00 8.42
CA LEU A 141 11.54 -7.74 7.77
C LEU A 141 10.61 -7.46 6.58
N PRO A 142 10.26 -6.19 6.33
CA PRO A 142 9.60 -5.83 5.10
C PRO A 142 10.56 -5.95 3.90
N SER A 143 10.04 -6.38 2.75
CA SER A 143 10.84 -6.58 1.53
C SER A 143 11.59 -5.32 1.08
N GLU A 144 11.02 -4.14 1.33
CA GLU A 144 11.62 -2.84 1.00
C GLU A 144 12.90 -2.54 1.79
N ALA A 145 13.10 -3.19 2.93
CA ALA A 145 14.31 -3.06 3.76
C ALA A 145 15.44 -4.01 3.33
N VAL A 146 15.20 -4.89 2.35
CA VAL A 146 16.11 -5.98 1.96
C VAL A 146 16.49 -5.84 0.49
N VAL A 147 17.79 -5.89 0.18
CA VAL A 147 18.28 -5.83 -1.21
C VAL A 147 18.10 -7.17 -1.94
N TYR A 148 18.29 -8.27 -1.21
CA TYR A 148 18.14 -9.63 -1.72
C TYR A 148 17.73 -10.56 -0.59
N VAL A 149 16.82 -11.47 -0.88
CA VAL A 149 16.35 -12.50 0.04
C VAL A 149 16.39 -13.86 -0.66
N LYS A 150 16.75 -14.91 0.07
CA LYS A 150 16.63 -16.28 -0.43
C LYS A 150 15.14 -16.66 -0.54
N PRO A 151 14.76 -17.48 -1.53
CA PRO A 151 13.36 -17.88 -1.71
C PRO A 151 12.70 -18.50 -0.49
N ASP A 152 13.46 -19.31 0.26
CA ASP A 152 13.02 -19.98 1.48
C ASP A 152 12.77 -19.05 2.68
N MET A 153 13.27 -17.82 2.62
CA MET A 153 13.04 -16.78 3.62
C MET A 153 11.88 -15.83 3.24
N ASN A 154 11.38 -15.92 2.01
CA ASN A 154 10.29 -15.06 1.53
C ASN A 154 8.94 -15.70 1.85
N LEU A 155 8.22 -15.12 2.80
CA LEU A 155 6.94 -15.61 3.29
C LEU A 155 5.74 -14.82 2.75
N THR A 156 5.92 -14.05 1.68
CA THR A 156 4.86 -13.20 1.11
C THR A 156 3.63 -14.00 0.67
N ASP A 157 3.85 -15.15 0.01
CA ASP A 157 2.75 -16.00 -0.46
C ASP A 157 2.01 -16.68 0.70
N GLU A 158 2.72 -17.02 1.77
CA GLU A 158 2.11 -17.57 2.98
C GLU A 158 1.30 -16.51 3.73
N LEU A 159 1.82 -15.27 3.78
CA LEU A 159 1.07 -14.13 4.31
C LEU A 159 -0.24 -13.92 3.53
N LEU A 160 -0.18 -13.93 2.19
CA LEU A 160 -1.38 -13.84 1.34
C LEU A 160 -2.39 -14.95 1.66
N GLN A 161 -1.94 -16.19 1.80
CA GLN A 161 -2.82 -17.31 2.17
C GLN A 161 -3.49 -17.13 3.53
N LYS A 162 -2.83 -16.47 4.48
CA LYS A 162 -3.43 -16.16 5.79
C LYS A 162 -4.48 -15.06 5.71
N LEU A 163 -4.26 -14.05 4.84
CA LEU A 163 -5.22 -12.97 4.60
C LEU A 163 -6.44 -13.42 3.78
N ASP A 164 -6.37 -14.57 3.10
CA ASP A 164 -7.47 -15.11 2.29
C ASP A 164 -8.29 -16.20 3.03
N ARG A 165 -8.08 -16.39 4.34
CA ARG A 165 -8.82 -17.34 5.18
C ARG A 165 -10.09 -16.71 5.71
#